data_846404b1f15b12a5ce993b349e871eb2
#
_entry.id   846404b1f15b12a5ce993b349e871eb2
#
_cell.length_a   1.000
_cell.length_b   1.000
_cell.length_c   1.000
_cell.angle_alpha   90.00
_cell.angle_beta   90.00
_cell.angle_gamma   90.00
#
_symmetry.space_group_name_H-M   'P 1'
#
loop_
_entity.id
_entity.type
_entity.pdbx_description
1 polymer ?
#
loop_
_entity_poly.entity_id
_entity_poly.type
_entity_poly.pdbx_seq_one_letter_code
_entity_poly.pdbx_strand_id
1 'polypeptide(L)'
;QLTDYRRTDVGFVFQFYNLMPNLTALENVELARQVCKDALDPKTIMEQVGLGKRMNNFPAQLSGGEQQRVSIARALCKNPALLLCDEPTGALDSKTGVQVLSLLTDVCRTHNATVVIITHNAMIAPLGNRVIRVKNGGIESIETCEHPARVEDIAW
;
A
#
# COMPACT_ATOMS: atom_id res chain seq x y z
N GLN A 1 -15.90 -18.76 1.24
CA GLN A 1 -15.50 -18.15 -0.05
C GLN A 1 -15.02 -16.70 0.11
N LEU A 2 -15.84 -15.73 0.61
CA LEU A 2 -15.39 -14.34 0.76
C LEU A 2 -14.27 -14.17 1.80
N THR A 3 -14.31 -14.92 2.88
CA THR A 3 -13.27 -14.92 3.91
C THR A 3 -11.94 -15.44 3.39
N ASP A 4 -11.97 -16.49 2.59
CA ASP A 4 -10.77 -17.07 1.98
C ASP A 4 -10.17 -16.10 0.96
N TYR A 5 -11.01 -15.51 0.11
CA TYR A 5 -10.59 -14.49 -0.86
C TYR A 5 -9.91 -13.29 -0.17
N ARG A 6 -10.50 -12.74 0.90
CA ARG A 6 -9.89 -11.66 1.70
C ARG A 6 -8.59 -12.08 2.36
N ARG A 7 -8.48 -13.36 2.74
CA ARG A 7 -7.30 -13.90 3.40
C ARG A 7 -6.11 -14.01 2.46
N THR A 8 -6.32 -14.48 1.22
CA THR A 8 -5.24 -14.83 0.27
C THR A 8 -5.02 -13.76 -0.80
N ASP A 9 -6.09 -13.30 -1.45
CA ASP A 9 -6.00 -12.54 -2.70
C ASP A 9 -6.06 -11.02 -2.52
N VAL A 10 -6.44 -10.55 -1.33
CA VAL A 10 -6.58 -9.11 -1.05
C VAL A 10 -5.62 -8.67 0.05
N GLY A 11 -4.78 -7.70 -0.26
CA GLY A 11 -3.99 -6.93 0.70
C GLY A 11 -4.70 -5.65 1.09
N PHE A 12 -4.59 -5.25 2.37
CA PHE A 12 -5.15 -3.99 2.87
C PHE A 12 -4.06 -3.10 3.44
N VAL A 13 -4.09 -1.84 3.05
CA VAL A 13 -3.24 -0.76 3.57
C VAL A 13 -4.15 0.33 4.12
N PHE A 14 -3.96 0.70 5.39
CA PHE A 14 -4.79 1.68 6.10
C PHE A 14 -4.03 2.97 6.40
N GLN A 15 -4.74 4.07 6.55
CA GLN A 15 -4.20 5.38 6.88
C GLN A 15 -3.38 5.38 8.19
N PHE A 16 -3.80 4.63 9.20
CA PHE A 16 -3.17 4.56 10.52
C PHE A 16 -2.30 3.32 10.72
N TYR A 17 -1.76 2.77 9.64
CA TYR A 17 -0.78 1.69 9.57
C TYR A 17 -1.20 0.35 10.19
N ASN A 18 -1.94 0.32 11.29
CA ASN A 18 -2.42 -0.87 12.02
C ASN A 18 -1.31 -1.90 12.31
N LEU A 19 -0.14 -1.41 12.73
CA LEU A 19 0.97 -2.25 13.14
C LEU A 19 0.79 -2.72 14.58
N MET A 20 1.27 -3.92 14.86
CA MET A 20 1.36 -4.45 16.23
C MET A 20 2.53 -3.77 16.93
N PRO A 21 2.29 -2.97 18.00
CA PRO A 21 3.33 -2.13 18.61
C PRO A 21 4.43 -2.90 19.32
N ASN A 22 4.15 -4.13 19.73
CA ASN A 22 5.05 -5.04 20.44
C ASN A 22 5.81 -6.00 19.52
N LEU A 23 5.65 -5.86 18.20
CA LEU A 23 6.39 -6.60 17.19
C LEU A 23 7.31 -5.65 16.42
N THR A 24 8.48 -6.14 16.02
CA THR A 24 9.37 -5.43 15.12
C THR A 24 8.74 -5.22 13.74
N ALA A 25 9.36 -4.40 12.90
CA ALA A 25 8.92 -4.19 11.52
C ALA A 25 8.85 -5.51 10.75
N LEU A 26 9.89 -6.34 10.84
CA LEU A 26 9.93 -7.64 10.18
C LEU A 26 8.85 -8.58 10.71
N GLU A 27 8.68 -8.69 12.02
CA GLU A 27 7.67 -9.55 12.65
C GLU A 27 6.26 -9.13 12.25
N ASN A 28 5.98 -7.82 12.10
CA ASN A 28 4.71 -7.33 11.57
C ASN A 28 4.46 -7.83 10.14
N VAL A 29 5.48 -7.89 9.29
CA VAL A 29 5.36 -8.42 7.92
C VAL A 29 5.22 -9.94 7.94
N GLU A 30 5.93 -10.65 8.82
CA GLU A 30 5.87 -12.10 8.98
C GLU A 30 4.48 -12.62 9.37
N LEU A 31 3.64 -11.80 10.00
CA LEU A 31 2.24 -12.16 10.28
C LEU A 31 1.48 -12.60 9.02
N ALA A 32 1.84 -12.06 7.85
CA ALA A 32 1.24 -12.45 6.59
C ALA A 32 1.47 -13.94 6.24
N ARG A 33 2.63 -14.50 6.61
CA ARG A 33 2.95 -15.92 6.37
C ARG A 33 2.10 -16.88 7.19
N GLN A 34 1.59 -16.45 8.33
CA GLN A 34 0.73 -17.28 9.18
C GLN A 34 -0.63 -17.52 8.56
N VAL A 35 -1.07 -16.64 7.66
CA VAL A 35 -2.42 -16.69 7.08
C VAL A 35 -2.42 -17.04 5.60
N CYS A 36 -1.26 -17.01 4.94
CA CYS A 36 -1.14 -17.21 3.50
C CYS A 36 -0.04 -18.24 3.17
N LYS A 37 -0.39 -19.32 2.46
CA LYS A 37 0.57 -20.40 2.12
C LYS A 37 1.60 -19.98 1.09
N ASP A 38 1.21 -19.13 0.15
CA ASP A 38 2.05 -18.65 -0.96
C ASP A 38 2.65 -17.26 -0.65
N ALA A 39 2.85 -16.96 0.63
CA ALA A 39 3.44 -15.70 1.06
C ALA A 39 4.87 -15.53 0.54
N LEU A 40 5.18 -14.33 0.10
CA LEU A 40 6.53 -13.94 -0.32
C LEU A 40 7.48 -13.90 0.87
N ASP A 41 8.78 -13.89 0.60
CA ASP A 41 9.78 -13.78 1.67
C ASP A 41 9.74 -12.38 2.33
N PRO A 42 9.45 -12.29 3.64
CA PRO A 42 9.31 -11.00 4.33
C PRO A 42 10.55 -10.12 4.26
N LYS A 43 11.76 -10.71 4.32
CA LYS A 43 13.01 -9.94 4.25
C LYS A 43 13.19 -9.31 2.89
N THR A 44 12.95 -10.05 1.83
CA THR A 44 12.99 -9.54 0.46
C THR A 44 11.98 -8.41 0.26
N ILE A 45 10.76 -8.55 0.77
CA ILE A 45 9.75 -7.49 0.69
C ILE A 45 10.18 -6.25 1.49
N MET A 46 10.75 -6.43 2.69
CA MET A 46 11.27 -5.31 3.50
C MET A 46 12.38 -4.55 2.78
N GLU A 47 13.24 -5.24 2.05
CA GLU A 47 14.26 -4.60 1.20
C GLU A 47 13.64 -3.83 0.04
N GLN A 48 12.65 -4.41 -0.64
CA GLN A 48 11.93 -3.77 -1.76
C GLN A 48 11.24 -2.46 -1.33
N VAL A 49 10.67 -2.41 -0.13
CA VAL A 49 10.06 -1.18 0.40
C VAL A 49 11.08 -0.21 1.02
N GLY A 50 12.38 -0.49 0.89
CA GLY A 50 13.46 0.37 1.38
C GLY A 50 13.67 0.34 2.90
N LEU A 51 13.27 -0.74 3.57
CA LEU A 51 13.36 -0.88 5.03
C LEU A 51 14.30 -2.00 5.48
N GLY A 52 15.23 -2.44 4.63
CA GLY A 52 16.19 -3.49 4.95
C GLY A 52 17.00 -3.25 6.24
N LYS A 53 17.35 -1.97 6.51
CA LYS A 53 18.09 -1.57 7.73
C LYS A 53 17.18 -1.32 8.95
N ARG A 54 15.87 -1.42 8.81
CA ARG A 54 14.86 -1.14 9.83
C ARG A 54 14.10 -2.36 10.32
N MET A 55 14.47 -3.54 9.87
CA MET A 55 13.76 -4.80 10.16
C MET A 55 13.54 -5.06 11.65
N ASN A 56 14.54 -4.72 12.47
CA ASN A 56 14.53 -4.97 13.91
C ASN A 56 13.97 -3.78 14.73
N ASN A 57 13.54 -2.70 14.09
CA ASN A 57 12.94 -1.56 14.78
C ASN A 57 11.46 -1.85 15.12
N PHE A 58 11.03 -1.40 16.30
CA PHE A 58 9.62 -1.39 16.69
C PHE A 58 8.89 -0.20 16.05
N PRO A 59 7.55 -0.26 15.87
CA PRO A 59 6.78 0.84 15.29
C PRO A 59 7.07 2.21 15.92
N ALA A 60 7.23 2.28 17.24
CA ALA A 60 7.56 3.52 17.94
C ALA A 60 8.92 4.14 17.57
N GLN A 61 9.80 3.38 16.95
CA GLN A 61 11.13 3.80 16.49
C GLN A 61 11.15 4.17 15.00
N LEU A 62 10.01 4.11 14.33
CA LEU A 62 9.84 4.37 12.91
C LEU A 62 9.07 5.68 12.67
N SER A 63 9.46 6.42 11.65
CA SER A 63 8.67 7.55 11.15
C SER A 63 7.31 7.09 10.60
N GLY A 64 6.35 7.97 10.45
CA GLY A 64 5.04 7.65 9.87
C GLY A 64 5.15 7.01 8.49
N GLY A 65 6.03 7.54 7.64
CA GLY A 65 6.27 6.96 6.31
C GLY A 65 6.96 5.59 6.34
N GLU A 66 7.84 5.34 7.31
CA GLU A 66 8.43 4.01 7.52
C GLU A 66 7.36 3.03 8.01
N GLN A 67 6.50 3.43 8.94
CA GLN A 67 5.37 2.61 9.40
C GLN A 67 4.40 2.29 8.26
N GLN A 68 4.11 3.26 7.39
CA GLN A 68 3.26 3.03 6.22
C GLN A 68 3.90 2.04 5.26
N ARG A 69 5.21 2.13 5.02
CA ARG A 69 5.92 1.14 4.19
C ARG A 69 5.94 -0.25 4.81
N VAL A 70 6.02 -0.38 6.14
CA VAL A 70 5.84 -1.68 6.82
C VAL A 70 4.43 -2.23 6.60
N SER A 71 3.39 -1.38 6.68
CA SER A 71 2.00 -1.78 6.41
C SER A 71 1.83 -2.27 4.96
N ILE A 72 2.43 -1.57 4.00
CA ILE A 72 2.46 -2.00 2.59
C ILE A 72 3.21 -3.32 2.44
N ALA A 73 4.39 -3.46 3.04
CA ALA A 73 5.18 -4.69 3.02
C ALA A 73 4.39 -5.89 3.56
N ARG A 74 3.69 -5.71 4.67
CA ARG A 74 2.81 -6.74 5.25
C ARG A 74 1.70 -7.16 4.29
N ALA A 75 1.07 -6.20 3.63
CA ALA A 75 0.02 -6.48 2.64
C ALA A 75 0.60 -7.21 1.41
N LEU A 76 1.75 -6.77 0.89
CA LEU A 76 2.44 -7.38 -0.25
C LEU A 76 2.98 -8.78 0.03
N CYS A 77 3.43 -9.04 1.26
CA CYS A 77 3.95 -10.35 1.64
C CYS A 77 2.92 -11.48 1.43
N LYS A 78 1.63 -11.17 1.44
CA LYS A 78 0.55 -12.10 1.08
C LYS A 78 0.54 -12.50 -0.40
N ASN A 79 1.33 -11.83 -1.25
CA ASN A 79 1.29 -11.96 -2.71
C ASN A 79 -0.11 -11.72 -3.31
N PRO A 80 -0.78 -10.60 -2.97
CA PRO A 80 -2.17 -10.39 -3.32
C PRO A 80 -2.34 -10.03 -4.80
N ALA A 81 -3.45 -10.47 -5.41
CA ALA A 81 -3.87 -10.01 -6.73
C ALA A 81 -4.45 -8.58 -6.69
N LEU A 82 -5.00 -8.19 -5.54
CA LEU A 82 -5.62 -6.88 -5.31
C LEU A 82 -5.08 -6.24 -4.02
N LEU A 83 -4.56 -5.01 -4.12
CA LEU A 83 -4.14 -4.20 -2.99
C LEU A 83 -5.11 -3.02 -2.82
N LEU A 84 -5.82 -2.99 -1.69
CA LEU A 84 -6.74 -1.92 -1.33
C LEU A 84 -6.06 -0.97 -0.35
N CYS A 85 -5.92 0.30 -0.74
CA CYS A 85 -5.27 1.33 0.05
C CYS A 85 -6.30 2.41 0.42
N ASP A 86 -6.57 2.55 1.71
CA ASP A 86 -7.46 3.57 2.25
C ASP A 86 -6.63 4.73 2.79
N GLU A 87 -6.70 5.88 2.10
CA GLU A 87 -5.94 7.11 2.40
C GLU A 87 -4.45 6.85 2.68
N PRO A 88 -3.70 6.17 1.80
CA PRO A 88 -2.35 5.69 2.11
C PRO A 88 -1.34 6.80 2.37
N THR A 89 -1.66 8.05 2.04
CA THR A 89 -0.82 9.23 2.25
C THR A 89 -1.44 10.26 3.19
N GLY A 90 -2.64 10.03 3.69
CA GLY A 90 -3.41 11.02 4.43
C GLY A 90 -2.79 11.49 5.77
N ALA A 91 -1.88 10.73 6.35
CA ALA A 91 -1.17 11.07 7.59
C ALA A 91 0.32 11.44 7.36
N LEU A 92 0.74 11.65 6.09
CA LEU A 92 2.13 11.86 5.71
C LEU A 92 2.35 13.27 5.19
N ASP A 93 3.58 13.78 5.36
CA ASP A 93 4.04 14.97 4.65
C ASP A 93 4.18 14.69 3.14
N SER A 94 4.19 15.75 2.32
CA SER A 94 4.22 15.65 0.86
C SER A 94 5.39 14.81 0.33
N LYS A 95 6.60 14.99 0.87
CA LYS A 95 7.79 14.27 0.43
C LYS A 95 7.66 12.76 0.70
N THR A 96 7.19 12.41 1.88
CA THR A 96 6.97 11.02 2.28
C THR A 96 5.79 10.41 1.52
N GLY A 97 4.75 11.19 1.25
CA GLY A 97 3.61 10.79 0.44
C GLY A 97 4.01 10.40 -0.99
N VAL A 98 4.87 11.20 -1.63
CA VAL A 98 5.47 10.88 -2.94
C VAL A 98 6.17 9.52 -2.92
N GLN A 99 6.99 9.25 -1.90
CA GLN A 99 7.70 7.97 -1.78
C GLN A 99 6.75 6.77 -1.66
N VAL A 100 5.67 6.92 -0.89
CA VAL A 100 4.64 5.88 -0.74
C VAL A 100 3.88 5.65 -2.04
N LEU A 101 3.51 6.71 -2.76
CA LEU A 101 2.83 6.55 -4.06
C LEU A 101 3.73 5.96 -5.13
N SER A 102 5.01 6.33 -5.17
CA SER A 102 6.00 5.71 -6.07
C SER A 102 6.07 4.21 -5.82
N LEU A 103 6.17 3.82 -4.53
CA LEU A 103 6.16 2.41 -4.15
C LEU A 103 4.90 1.68 -4.62
N LEU A 104 3.71 2.25 -4.39
CA LEU A 104 2.44 1.65 -4.83
C LEU A 104 2.34 1.52 -6.36
N THR A 105 2.87 2.51 -7.10
CA THR A 105 2.95 2.45 -8.57
C THR A 105 3.90 1.34 -9.03
N ASP A 106 5.04 1.19 -8.38
CA ASP A 106 6.01 0.14 -8.69
C ASP A 106 5.45 -1.26 -8.39
N VAL A 107 4.64 -1.41 -7.35
CA VAL A 107 3.94 -2.65 -7.01
C VAL A 107 3.05 -3.12 -8.17
N CYS A 108 2.27 -2.22 -8.79
CA CYS A 108 1.46 -2.57 -9.95
C CYS A 108 2.31 -3.21 -11.06
N ARG A 109 3.52 -2.68 -11.28
CA ARG A 109 4.40 -3.11 -12.37
C ARG A 109 5.15 -4.40 -12.05
N THR A 110 5.67 -4.51 -10.82
CA THR A 110 6.58 -5.60 -10.42
C THR A 110 5.86 -6.85 -9.95
N HIS A 111 4.71 -6.68 -9.29
CA HIS A 111 3.92 -7.79 -8.73
C HIS A 111 2.69 -8.16 -9.56
N ASN A 112 2.44 -7.47 -10.68
CA ASN A 112 1.24 -7.65 -11.50
C ASN A 112 -0.06 -7.59 -10.67
N ALA A 113 -0.06 -6.78 -9.62
CA ALA A 113 -1.19 -6.60 -8.72
C ALA A 113 -2.03 -5.39 -9.14
N THR A 114 -3.34 -5.47 -8.97
CA THR A 114 -4.21 -4.31 -9.10
C THR A 114 -4.15 -3.50 -7.79
N VAL A 115 -3.78 -2.23 -7.87
CA VAL A 115 -3.81 -1.32 -6.72
C VAL A 115 -5.01 -0.40 -6.84
N VAL A 116 -5.85 -0.38 -5.81
CA VAL A 116 -6.98 0.54 -5.67
C VAL A 116 -6.69 1.50 -4.53
N ILE A 117 -6.62 2.78 -4.82
CA ILE A 117 -6.41 3.84 -3.82
C ILE A 117 -7.73 4.57 -3.61
N ILE A 118 -8.21 4.58 -2.37
CA ILE A 118 -9.34 5.38 -1.93
C ILE A 118 -8.76 6.63 -1.30
N THR A 119 -9.14 7.80 -1.81
CA THR A 119 -8.63 9.07 -1.31
C THR A 119 -9.59 10.23 -1.60
N HIS A 120 -9.57 11.22 -0.75
CA HIS A 120 -10.21 12.51 -1.01
C HIS A 120 -9.25 13.53 -1.66
N ASN A 121 -7.96 13.19 -1.83
CA ASN A 121 -6.99 14.05 -2.49
C ASN A 121 -7.07 13.91 -4.02
N ALA A 122 -7.71 14.87 -4.67
CA ALA A 122 -7.87 14.90 -6.11
C ALA A 122 -6.54 14.96 -6.90
N MET A 123 -5.45 15.42 -6.25
CA MET A 123 -4.12 15.52 -6.90
C MET A 123 -3.54 14.14 -7.25
N ILE A 124 -4.00 13.07 -6.61
CA ILE A 124 -3.56 11.69 -6.89
C ILE A 124 -4.26 11.09 -8.12
N ALA A 125 -5.44 11.61 -8.49
CA ALA A 125 -6.24 11.06 -9.57
C ALA A 125 -5.48 10.85 -10.89
N PRO A 126 -4.58 11.77 -11.35
CA PRO A 126 -3.83 11.57 -12.60
C PRO A 126 -2.90 10.35 -12.62
N LEU A 127 -2.56 9.77 -11.46
CA LEU A 127 -1.73 8.55 -11.38
C LEU A 127 -2.49 7.29 -11.78
N GLY A 128 -3.83 7.31 -11.75
CA GLY A 128 -4.66 6.14 -11.98
C GLY A 128 -4.89 5.85 -13.46
N ASN A 129 -4.78 4.58 -13.86
CA ASN A 129 -5.30 4.12 -15.16
C ASN A 129 -6.82 4.27 -15.27
N ARG A 130 -7.49 4.25 -14.10
CA ARG A 130 -8.94 4.44 -13.99
C ARG A 130 -9.26 5.25 -12.73
N VAL A 131 -10.06 6.29 -12.89
CA VAL A 131 -10.53 7.14 -11.80
C VAL A 131 -12.05 6.96 -11.69
N ILE A 132 -12.50 6.54 -10.51
CA ILE A 132 -13.93 6.37 -10.20
C ILE A 132 -14.30 7.44 -9.19
N ARG A 133 -15.18 8.36 -9.58
CA ARG A 133 -15.70 9.40 -8.67
C ARG A 133 -16.99 8.90 -8.03
N VAL A 134 -17.00 8.93 -6.69
CA VAL A 134 -18.15 8.50 -5.90
C VAL A 134 -18.76 9.71 -5.21
N LYS A 135 -20.08 9.85 -5.28
CA LYS A 135 -20.85 10.94 -4.66
C LYS A 135 -22.20 10.41 -4.18
N ASN A 136 -22.58 10.79 -2.96
CA ASN A 136 -23.86 10.39 -2.37
C ASN A 136 -24.15 8.88 -2.42
N GLY A 137 -23.11 8.05 -2.24
CA GLY A 137 -23.21 6.59 -2.24
C GLY A 137 -23.33 5.96 -3.65
N GLY A 138 -23.23 6.75 -4.72
CA GLY A 138 -23.29 6.28 -6.11
C GLY A 138 -22.05 6.66 -6.92
N ILE A 139 -21.85 6.01 -8.06
CA ILE A 139 -20.80 6.38 -9.03
C ILE A 139 -21.26 7.59 -9.82
N GLU A 140 -20.52 8.70 -9.73
CA GLU A 140 -20.76 9.93 -10.48
C GLU A 140 -20.12 9.86 -11.88
N SER A 141 -18.85 9.40 -11.96
CA SER A 141 -18.14 9.23 -13.24
C SER A 141 -17.09 8.13 -13.16
N ILE A 142 -16.74 7.59 -14.33
CA ILE A 142 -15.59 6.69 -14.52
C ILE A 142 -14.79 7.24 -15.69
N GLU A 143 -13.53 7.57 -15.40
CA GLU A 143 -12.58 8.07 -16.39
C GLU A 143 -11.46 7.05 -16.55
N THR A 144 -11.02 6.78 -17.78
CA THR A 144 -9.88 5.90 -18.08
C THR A 144 -8.74 6.71 -18.68
N CYS A 145 -7.52 6.41 -18.25
CA CYS A 145 -6.30 7.05 -18.74
C CYS A 145 -5.33 5.98 -19.23
N GLU A 146 -5.01 6.02 -20.52
CA GLU A 146 -4.02 5.08 -21.11
C GLU A 146 -2.59 5.42 -20.71
N HIS A 147 -2.32 6.70 -20.42
CA HIS A 147 -1.00 7.21 -20.06
C HIS A 147 -1.08 7.98 -18.74
N PRO A 148 -1.12 7.28 -17.58
CA PRO A 148 -1.12 7.92 -16.27
C PRO A 148 0.11 8.80 -16.08
N ALA A 149 -0.05 9.89 -15.34
CA ALA A 149 1.06 10.76 -14.94
C ALA A 149 2.07 9.99 -14.07
N ARG A 150 3.30 10.47 -14.04
CA ARG A 150 4.30 9.97 -13.08
C ARG A 150 4.13 10.67 -11.74
N VAL A 151 4.54 10.00 -10.68
CA VAL A 151 4.41 10.53 -9.31
C VAL A 151 5.19 11.84 -9.15
N GLU A 152 6.32 11.97 -9.86
CA GLU A 152 7.17 13.17 -9.85
C GLU A 152 6.50 14.40 -10.48
N ASP A 153 5.51 14.19 -11.36
CA ASP A 153 4.82 15.26 -12.11
C ASP A 153 3.61 15.81 -11.34
N ILE A 154 3.32 15.28 -10.14
CA ILE A 154 2.19 15.71 -9.32
C ILE A 154 2.63 16.83 -8.38
N ALA A 155 1.91 17.96 -8.45
CA ALA A 155 2.04 19.04 -7.46
C ALA A 155 1.28 18.67 -6.18
N TRP A 156 1.97 18.71 -5.05
CA TRP A 156 1.41 18.41 -3.71
C TRP A 156 1.07 19.69 -2.97
#